data_b174048c85508dd6c58f2fdd2147d3f0
#
_entry.id   b174048c85508dd6c58f2fdd2147d3f0
#
_cell.length_a   1.000
_cell.length_b   1.000
_cell.length_c   1.000
_cell.angle_alpha   90.00
_cell.angle_beta   90.00
_cell.angle_gamma   90.00
#
_symmetry.space_group_name_H-M   'P 1'
#
loop_
_entity.id
_entity.type
_entity.pdbx_description
1 polymer ?
#
loop_
_entity_poly.entity_id
_entity_poly.type
_entity_poly.pdbx_seq_one_letter_code
_entity_poly.pdbx_strand_id
1 'polypeptide(L)'
;MRRRTVLVVLWLIGNVFVFWAIALTASGYSLEGYLPWESSKVFTYSPVLHSKPGDEPTEILYMVGRNGELYYYIVWRDEYFSNYLIDKLYRLMRGLIYGTSEDVEVFEVVPENGSFYFQTYDHSSVHGKILPDGSCLWPERGLTVPNCTVNGTHVKLYVVTWNHMLSLFPENDTVQVFPEMRHMTPEDYVALGMVKRTKYSIAGIAFDSLTASLVVTVLLNLILLVLLKRKLLLRGRRKNVRNRL
;
A
#
# COMPACT_ATOMS: atom_id res chain seq x y z
N MET A 1 38.66 1.95 -11.59
CA MET A 1 37.92 2.06 -10.30
C MET A 1 38.84 1.63 -9.15
N ARG A 2 38.97 2.38 -8.07
CA ARG A 2 39.87 1.99 -6.95
C ARG A 2 39.29 0.75 -6.26
N ARG A 3 40.18 -0.23 -5.91
CA ARG A 3 39.80 -1.50 -5.25
C ARG A 3 38.86 -1.31 -4.01
N ARG A 4 39.06 -0.21 -3.28
CA ARG A 4 38.18 0.14 -2.13
C ARG A 4 36.74 0.45 -2.55
N THR A 5 36.54 1.17 -3.65
CA THR A 5 35.23 1.48 -4.17
C THR A 5 34.46 0.24 -4.58
N VAL A 6 35.14 -0.72 -5.24
CA VAL A 6 34.52 -2.01 -5.61
C VAL A 6 34.07 -2.77 -4.36
N LEU A 7 34.89 -2.83 -3.33
CA LEU A 7 34.56 -3.54 -2.07
C LEU A 7 33.35 -2.89 -1.36
N VAL A 8 33.25 -1.56 -1.35
CA VAL A 8 32.10 -0.85 -0.76
C VAL A 8 30.82 -1.14 -1.56
N VAL A 9 30.89 -1.12 -2.88
CA VAL A 9 29.73 -1.42 -3.73
C VAL A 9 29.27 -2.86 -3.52
N LEU A 10 30.20 -3.82 -3.50
CA LEU A 10 29.85 -5.23 -3.26
C LEU A 10 29.28 -5.46 -1.86
N TRP A 11 29.77 -4.75 -0.86
CA TRP A 11 29.19 -4.79 0.49
C TRP A 11 27.78 -4.22 0.53
N LEU A 12 27.50 -3.08 -0.13
CA LEU A 12 26.16 -2.50 -0.23
C LEU A 12 25.19 -3.45 -0.93
N ILE A 13 25.57 -4.01 -2.08
CA ILE A 13 24.77 -4.99 -2.82
C ILE A 13 24.47 -6.21 -1.95
N GLY A 14 25.49 -6.73 -1.24
CA GLY A 14 25.33 -7.86 -0.33
C GLY A 14 24.34 -7.58 0.80
N ASN A 15 24.35 -6.36 1.38
CA ASN A 15 23.39 -5.97 2.41
C ASN A 15 21.97 -5.89 1.88
N VAL A 16 21.77 -5.30 0.69
CA VAL A 16 20.46 -5.25 0.04
C VAL A 16 19.94 -6.65 -0.22
N PHE A 17 20.80 -7.54 -0.75
CA PHE A 17 20.42 -8.93 -1.00
C PHE A 17 20.03 -9.67 0.28
N VAL A 18 20.85 -9.58 1.35
CA VAL A 18 20.56 -10.21 2.65
C VAL A 18 19.26 -9.69 3.25
N PHE A 19 19.06 -8.35 3.22
CA PHE A 19 17.86 -7.73 3.71
C PHE A 19 16.61 -8.30 3.02
N TRP A 20 16.60 -8.33 1.69
CA TRP A 20 15.46 -8.83 0.92
C TRP A 20 15.28 -10.34 1.02
N ALA A 21 16.37 -11.12 1.05
CA ALA A 21 16.27 -12.55 1.25
C ALA A 21 15.58 -12.89 2.58
N ILE A 22 15.95 -12.20 3.67
CA ILE A 22 15.30 -12.39 4.98
C ILE A 22 13.84 -11.90 4.96
N ALA A 23 13.59 -10.73 4.36
CA ALA A 23 12.23 -10.16 4.28
C ALA A 23 11.28 -11.10 3.54
N LEU A 24 11.72 -11.69 2.42
CA LEU A 24 10.93 -12.62 1.61
C LEU A 24 10.74 -13.99 2.30
N THR A 25 11.78 -14.53 2.92
CA THR A 25 11.68 -15.83 3.60
C THR A 25 10.92 -15.78 4.92
N ALA A 26 10.93 -14.62 5.59
CA ALA A 26 10.18 -14.40 6.81
C ALA A 26 8.75 -13.88 6.58
N SER A 27 8.34 -13.66 5.33
CA SER A 27 6.99 -13.21 5.02
C SER A 27 6.00 -14.38 5.11
N GLY A 28 5.28 -14.49 6.22
CA GLY A 28 4.01 -15.20 6.28
C GLY A 28 2.89 -14.23 5.90
N TYR A 29 1.88 -14.69 5.17
CA TYR A 29 0.69 -13.91 4.85
C TYR A 29 -0.45 -14.32 5.77
N SER A 30 -1.17 -13.32 6.31
CA SER A 30 -2.42 -13.55 7.03
C SER A 30 -3.54 -12.91 6.21
N LEU A 31 -4.58 -13.70 5.92
CA LEU A 31 -5.83 -13.19 5.36
C LEU A 31 -6.69 -12.46 6.42
N GLU A 32 -6.09 -12.04 7.52
CA GLU A 32 -6.76 -11.21 8.51
C GLU A 32 -7.19 -9.88 7.88
N GLY A 33 -8.49 -9.68 7.81
CA GLY A 33 -9.11 -8.54 7.11
C GLY A 33 -9.79 -8.92 5.79
N TYR A 34 -9.54 -10.11 5.25
CA TYR A 34 -10.36 -10.63 4.16
C TYR A 34 -11.76 -11.01 4.70
N LEU A 35 -12.80 -10.57 3.98
CA LEU A 35 -14.20 -10.72 4.38
C LEU A 35 -14.95 -11.50 3.29
N PRO A 36 -15.31 -12.78 3.54
CA PRO A 36 -15.92 -13.66 2.54
C PRO A 36 -17.44 -13.50 2.41
N TRP A 37 -18.01 -12.45 3.01
CA TRP A 37 -19.46 -12.27 3.05
C TRP A 37 -19.97 -11.72 1.72
N GLU A 38 -21.22 -12.03 1.40
CA GLU A 38 -21.92 -11.53 0.21
C GLU A 38 -23.17 -10.74 0.61
N SER A 39 -23.55 -9.77 -0.23
CA SER A 39 -24.79 -9.01 -0.07
C SER A 39 -25.26 -8.50 -1.43
N SER A 40 -26.55 -8.60 -1.69
CA SER A 40 -27.17 -8.00 -2.88
C SER A 40 -27.12 -6.46 -2.86
N LYS A 41 -26.94 -5.84 -1.69
CA LYS A 41 -26.84 -4.39 -1.52
C LYS A 41 -25.61 -3.79 -2.22
N VAL A 42 -24.57 -4.58 -2.56
CA VAL A 42 -23.36 -4.09 -3.23
C VAL A 42 -23.67 -3.37 -4.55
N PHE A 43 -24.67 -3.84 -5.30
CA PHE A 43 -25.06 -3.18 -6.55
C PHE A 43 -25.90 -1.92 -6.32
N THR A 44 -26.59 -1.80 -5.19
CA THR A 44 -27.43 -0.65 -4.83
C THR A 44 -26.61 0.53 -4.32
N TYR A 45 -25.47 0.26 -3.72
CA TYR A 45 -24.59 1.27 -3.09
C TYR A 45 -23.24 1.40 -3.78
N SER A 46 -23.03 0.76 -4.94
CA SER A 46 -21.80 0.92 -5.69
C SER A 46 -21.54 2.38 -6.04
N PRO A 47 -20.30 2.86 -5.95
CA PRO A 47 -19.97 4.23 -6.31
C PRO A 47 -20.15 4.46 -7.82
N VAL A 48 -20.50 5.69 -8.20
CA VAL A 48 -20.44 6.18 -9.57
C VAL A 48 -19.11 6.91 -9.73
N LEU A 49 -18.22 6.35 -10.54
CA LEU A 49 -16.87 6.87 -10.72
C LEU A 49 -16.79 7.82 -11.91
N HIS A 50 -16.04 8.90 -11.71
CA HIS A 50 -15.65 9.84 -12.73
C HIS A 50 -14.13 9.93 -12.77
N SER A 51 -13.52 9.62 -13.92
CA SER A 51 -12.08 9.67 -14.14
C SER A 51 -11.71 10.41 -15.41
N LYS A 52 -10.46 10.84 -15.54
CA LYS A 52 -9.96 11.41 -16.79
C LYS A 52 -9.84 10.33 -17.84
N PRO A 53 -10.14 10.63 -19.12
CA PRO A 53 -9.94 9.68 -20.19
C PRO A 53 -8.50 9.17 -20.26
N GLY A 54 -8.32 7.84 -20.30
CA GLY A 54 -7.01 7.19 -20.30
C GLY A 54 -6.46 6.86 -18.89
N ASP A 55 -7.19 7.23 -17.84
CA ASP A 55 -6.86 6.97 -16.43
C ASP A 55 -8.04 6.31 -15.72
N GLU A 56 -8.74 5.44 -16.43
CA GLU A 56 -9.89 4.74 -15.89
C GLU A 56 -9.44 3.58 -14.98
N PRO A 57 -10.17 3.30 -13.89
CA PRO A 57 -9.94 2.09 -13.10
C PRO A 57 -10.19 0.84 -13.93
N THR A 58 -9.41 -0.19 -13.68
CA THR A 58 -9.52 -1.49 -14.38
C THR A 58 -10.71 -2.30 -13.91
N GLU A 59 -10.98 -2.27 -12.61
CA GLU A 59 -12.08 -3.00 -11.99
C GLU A 59 -12.42 -2.41 -10.62
N ILE A 60 -13.58 -2.82 -10.08
CA ILE A 60 -13.95 -2.62 -8.68
C ILE A 60 -14.10 -3.98 -8.03
N LEU A 61 -13.30 -4.26 -7.02
CA LEU A 61 -13.46 -5.44 -6.18
C LEU A 61 -14.24 -5.07 -4.93
N TYR A 62 -15.23 -5.88 -4.55
CA TYR A 62 -15.98 -5.59 -3.33
C TYR A 62 -15.82 -6.68 -2.28
N MET A 63 -15.89 -6.27 -1.02
CA MET A 63 -16.08 -7.13 0.14
C MET A 63 -17.24 -6.61 0.99
N VAL A 64 -17.84 -7.50 1.76
CA VAL A 64 -18.93 -7.17 2.67
C VAL A 64 -18.48 -7.43 4.10
N GLY A 65 -18.66 -6.45 4.97
CA GLY A 65 -18.36 -6.55 6.39
C GLY A 65 -19.38 -7.38 7.15
N ARG A 66 -18.99 -7.81 8.34
CA ARG A 66 -19.80 -8.66 9.19
C ARG A 66 -21.12 -8.01 9.63
N ASN A 67 -21.14 -6.68 9.75
CA ASN A 67 -22.33 -5.93 10.11
C ASN A 67 -23.01 -5.28 8.89
N GLY A 68 -22.66 -5.71 7.66
CA GLY A 68 -23.24 -5.23 6.42
C GLY A 68 -22.58 -3.99 5.82
N GLU A 69 -21.41 -3.59 6.31
CA GLU A 69 -20.55 -2.60 5.67
C GLU A 69 -20.15 -3.08 4.28
N LEU A 70 -20.11 -2.19 3.31
CA LEU A 70 -19.71 -2.50 1.94
C LEU A 70 -18.40 -1.79 1.64
N TYR A 71 -17.39 -2.55 1.25
CA TYR A 71 -16.07 -2.07 0.87
C TYR A 71 -15.89 -2.24 -0.62
N TYR A 72 -15.58 -1.15 -1.32
CA TYR A 72 -15.27 -1.14 -2.75
C TYR A 72 -13.81 -0.74 -2.91
N TYR A 73 -13.03 -1.65 -3.45
CA TYR A 73 -11.62 -1.49 -3.79
C TYR A 73 -11.55 -1.15 -5.25
N ILE A 74 -11.33 0.10 -5.55
CA ILE A 74 -11.23 0.63 -6.90
C ILE A 74 -9.78 0.44 -7.31
N VAL A 75 -9.56 -0.35 -8.38
CA VAL A 75 -8.22 -0.79 -8.79
C VAL A 75 -7.81 -0.08 -10.06
N TRP A 76 -6.63 0.54 -10.04
CA TRP A 76 -5.96 1.06 -11.22
C TRP A 76 -4.74 0.22 -11.54
N ARG A 77 -4.36 0.21 -12.81
CA ARG A 77 -3.21 -0.54 -13.30
C ARG A 77 -1.90 -0.13 -12.63
N ASP A 78 -1.75 1.16 -12.37
CA ASP A 78 -0.57 1.75 -11.71
C ASP A 78 -0.82 3.22 -11.40
N GLU A 79 0.08 3.83 -10.62
CA GLU A 79 0.23 5.28 -10.51
C GLU A 79 1.24 5.77 -11.56
N TYR A 80 0.99 6.95 -12.13
CA TYR A 80 1.77 7.50 -13.23
C TYR A 80 2.52 8.76 -12.86
N PHE A 81 3.84 8.73 -12.98
CA PHE A 81 4.66 9.93 -12.94
C PHE A 81 5.00 10.43 -14.34
N SER A 82 4.89 11.74 -14.56
CA SER A 82 5.25 12.37 -15.84
C SER A 82 6.73 12.16 -16.24
N ASN A 83 7.62 11.96 -15.28
CA ASN A 83 9.03 11.69 -15.53
C ASN A 83 9.28 10.18 -15.63
N TYR A 84 9.64 9.71 -16.83
CA TYR A 84 9.85 8.30 -17.14
C TYR A 84 10.83 7.53 -16.22
N LEU A 85 11.94 8.18 -15.81
CA LEU A 85 12.92 7.51 -14.93
C LEU A 85 12.40 7.39 -13.50
N ILE A 86 11.73 8.45 -13.01
CA ILE A 86 11.10 8.45 -11.69
C ILE A 86 9.97 7.42 -11.68
N ASP A 87 9.16 7.38 -12.71
CA ASP A 87 8.07 6.42 -12.88
C ASP A 87 8.55 4.97 -12.80
N LYS A 88 9.59 4.61 -13.56
CA LYS A 88 10.18 3.26 -13.51
C LYS A 88 10.73 2.90 -12.14
N LEU A 89 11.42 3.84 -11.49
CA LEU A 89 11.96 3.63 -10.15
C LEU A 89 10.85 3.46 -9.12
N TYR A 90 9.81 4.27 -9.23
CA TYR A 90 8.65 4.22 -8.34
C TYR A 90 7.90 2.89 -8.47
N ARG A 91 7.61 2.43 -9.70
CA ARG A 91 6.99 1.10 -9.94
C ARG A 91 7.83 -0.04 -9.38
N LEU A 92 9.16 0.02 -9.57
CA LEU A 92 10.06 -0.97 -8.98
C LEU A 92 9.97 -0.95 -7.44
N MET A 93 9.96 0.22 -6.83
CA MET A 93 9.85 0.37 -5.38
C MET A 93 8.49 -0.12 -4.87
N ARG A 94 7.39 0.19 -5.54
CA ARG A 94 6.06 -0.35 -5.19
C ARG A 94 6.03 -1.87 -5.25
N GLY A 95 6.49 -2.47 -6.35
CA GLY A 95 6.58 -3.92 -6.48
C GLY A 95 7.41 -4.58 -5.38
N LEU A 96 8.51 -3.93 -4.95
CA LEU A 96 9.34 -4.43 -3.85
C LEU A 96 8.70 -4.26 -2.47
N ILE A 97 7.97 -3.18 -2.23
CA ILE A 97 7.40 -2.85 -0.90
C ILE A 97 6.03 -3.50 -0.71
N TYR A 98 5.16 -3.38 -1.71
CA TYR A 98 3.76 -3.81 -1.64
C TYR A 98 3.50 -5.14 -2.37
N GLY A 99 4.40 -5.59 -3.23
CA GLY A 99 4.23 -6.79 -4.05
C GLY A 99 3.46 -6.57 -5.35
N THR A 100 2.93 -5.36 -5.56
CA THR A 100 2.19 -4.98 -6.77
C THR A 100 2.52 -3.57 -7.22
N SER A 101 2.34 -3.27 -8.50
CA SER A 101 2.37 -1.91 -9.04
C SER A 101 0.98 -1.28 -9.11
N GLU A 102 -0.07 -2.07 -8.95
CA GLU A 102 -1.45 -1.62 -8.99
C GLU A 102 -1.73 -0.63 -7.85
N ASP A 103 -2.54 0.36 -8.14
CA ASP A 103 -3.03 1.30 -7.15
C ASP A 103 -4.46 0.96 -6.74
N VAL A 104 -4.78 1.14 -5.46
CA VAL A 104 -6.06 0.74 -4.90
C VAL A 104 -6.57 1.79 -3.95
N GLU A 105 -7.70 2.39 -4.30
CA GLU A 105 -8.42 3.29 -3.42
C GLU A 105 -9.67 2.61 -2.85
N VAL A 106 -9.97 2.90 -1.59
CA VAL A 106 -11.07 2.26 -0.87
C VAL A 106 -12.20 3.24 -0.67
N PHE A 107 -13.40 2.84 -1.08
CA PHE A 107 -14.65 3.47 -0.72
C PHE A 107 -15.47 2.51 0.14
N GLU A 108 -15.86 2.96 1.32
CA GLU A 108 -16.71 2.21 2.26
C GLU A 108 -18.05 2.89 2.37
N VAL A 109 -19.14 2.10 2.45
CA VAL A 109 -20.47 2.60 2.78
C VAL A 109 -21.20 1.66 3.72
N VAL A 110 -21.93 2.24 4.69
CA VAL A 110 -22.79 1.53 5.63
C VAL A 110 -24.24 1.77 5.23
N PRO A 111 -24.90 0.79 4.56
CA PRO A 111 -26.26 0.95 4.02
C PRO A 111 -27.32 1.30 5.05
N GLU A 112 -27.15 0.89 6.31
CA GLU A 112 -28.15 1.08 7.37
C GLU A 112 -28.37 2.54 7.75
N ASN A 113 -27.31 3.33 7.73
CA ASN A 113 -27.34 4.73 8.16
C ASN A 113 -26.89 5.71 7.08
N GLY A 114 -26.48 5.22 5.91
CA GLY A 114 -25.97 6.00 4.78
C GLY A 114 -24.61 6.65 5.01
N SER A 115 -23.86 6.28 6.07
CA SER A 115 -22.50 6.78 6.24
C SER A 115 -21.57 6.16 5.24
N PHE A 116 -20.56 6.93 4.83
CA PHE A 116 -19.51 6.46 3.91
C PHE A 116 -18.17 7.04 4.28
N TYR A 117 -17.11 6.38 3.78
CA TYR A 117 -15.73 6.74 4.01
C TYR A 117 -14.88 6.57 2.75
N PHE A 118 -13.93 7.48 2.54
CA PHE A 118 -12.84 7.35 1.56
C PHE A 118 -11.68 8.30 1.91
N GLN A 119 -10.54 8.18 1.20
CA GLN A 119 -9.42 9.11 1.32
C GLN A 119 -9.41 10.12 0.18
N THR A 120 -9.13 11.38 0.49
CA THR A 120 -9.00 12.47 -0.48
C THR A 120 -7.52 12.86 -0.70
N TYR A 121 -7.26 13.81 -1.58
CA TYR A 121 -5.97 14.15 -2.21
C TYR A 121 -4.78 14.37 -1.26
N ASP A 122 -4.99 14.69 -0.01
CA ASP A 122 -3.96 14.84 1.03
C ASP A 122 -3.89 13.63 1.98
N HIS A 123 -4.46 12.48 1.56
CA HIS A 123 -4.68 11.29 2.38
C HIS A 123 -5.52 11.54 3.63
N SER A 124 -6.20 12.69 3.71
CA SER A 124 -7.16 12.92 4.78
C SER A 124 -8.41 12.07 4.57
N SER A 125 -8.98 11.63 5.68
CA SER A 125 -10.20 10.84 5.68
C SER A 125 -11.43 11.72 5.49
N VAL A 126 -12.34 11.28 4.62
CA VAL A 126 -13.68 11.84 4.47
C VAL A 126 -14.67 10.87 5.09
N HIS A 127 -15.34 11.30 6.15
CA HIS A 127 -16.47 10.59 6.74
C HIS A 127 -17.75 11.34 6.37
N GLY A 128 -18.45 10.83 5.39
CA GLY A 128 -19.66 11.47 4.89
C GLY A 128 -20.94 10.73 5.27
N LYS A 129 -22.06 11.35 4.97
CA LYS A 129 -23.37 10.74 5.13
C LYS A 129 -24.29 11.10 3.96
N ILE A 130 -24.91 10.10 3.36
CA ILE A 130 -25.99 10.28 2.38
C ILE A 130 -27.23 10.78 3.09
N LEU A 131 -27.79 11.88 2.63
CA LEU A 131 -29.03 12.45 3.15
C LEU A 131 -30.24 11.99 2.34
N PRO A 132 -31.47 12.06 2.90
CA PRO A 132 -32.69 11.59 2.21
C PRO A 132 -32.98 12.28 0.89
N ASP A 133 -32.49 13.51 0.70
CA ASP A 133 -32.66 14.29 -0.54
C ASP A 133 -31.60 13.94 -1.62
N GLY A 134 -30.71 12.97 -1.35
CA GLY A 134 -29.65 12.57 -2.25
C GLY A 134 -28.41 13.47 -2.23
N SER A 135 -28.35 14.45 -1.32
CA SER A 135 -27.12 15.19 -1.03
C SER A 135 -26.21 14.42 -0.06
N CYS A 136 -24.95 14.84 0.06
CA CYS A 136 -24.02 14.27 1.00
C CYS A 136 -23.57 15.32 2.02
N LEU A 137 -23.66 14.99 3.30
CA LEU A 137 -23.07 15.77 4.36
C LEU A 137 -21.59 15.36 4.52
N TRP A 138 -20.71 16.35 4.59
CA TRP A 138 -19.29 16.21 4.97
C TRP A 138 -19.06 16.94 6.31
N PRO A 139 -19.20 16.24 7.44
CA PRO A 139 -19.23 16.87 8.76
C PRO A 139 -17.94 17.62 9.12
N GLU A 140 -16.77 17.06 8.77
CA GLU A 140 -15.47 17.65 9.10
C GLU A 140 -15.25 19.04 8.47
N ARG A 141 -15.92 19.31 7.35
CA ARG A 141 -15.89 20.61 6.68
C ARG A 141 -17.16 21.43 6.87
N GLY A 142 -18.18 20.89 7.53
CA GLY A 142 -19.48 21.53 7.69
C GLY A 142 -20.18 21.79 6.35
N LEU A 143 -19.90 20.97 5.33
CA LEU A 143 -20.40 21.14 3.97
C LEU A 143 -21.49 20.13 3.64
N THR A 144 -22.49 20.58 2.87
CA THR A 144 -23.43 19.70 2.19
C THR A 144 -23.18 19.79 0.70
N VAL A 145 -22.91 18.64 0.06
CA VAL A 145 -22.67 18.53 -1.38
C VAL A 145 -23.99 18.13 -2.05
N PRO A 146 -24.62 19.02 -2.80
CA PRO A 146 -25.87 18.71 -3.48
C PRO A 146 -25.64 17.74 -4.63
N ASN A 147 -26.65 16.91 -4.93
CA ASN A 147 -26.62 15.96 -6.05
C ASN A 147 -25.38 15.03 -6.04
N CYS A 148 -24.84 14.71 -4.86
CA CYS A 148 -23.68 13.85 -4.74
C CYS A 148 -24.01 12.37 -4.99
N THR A 149 -25.28 11.99 -5.06
CA THR A 149 -25.69 10.62 -5.35
C THR A 149 -26.45 10.50 -6.66
N VAL A 150 -26.48 9.28 -7.21
CA VAL A 150 -27.42 8.84 -8.23
C VAL A 150 -28.45 7.94 -7.54
N ASN A 151 -29.73 8.15 -7.82
CA ASN A 151 -30.85 7.41 -7.21
C ASN A 151 -30.87 7.38 -5.67
N GLY A 152 -30.20 8.34 -5.02
CA GLY A 152 -30.16 8.45 -3.56
C GLY A 152 -29.22 7.47 -2.84
N THR A 153 -28.49 6.61 -3.55
CA THR A 153 -27.64 5.57 -2.95
C THR A 153 -26.23 5.49 -3.50
N HIS A 154 -26.06 5.75 -4.79
CA HIS A 154 -24.77 5.65 -5.47
C HIS A 154 -23.99 6.96 -5.32
N VAL A 155 -23.01 7.01 -4.45
CA VAL A 155 -22.17 8.21 -4.28
C VAL A 155 -21.32 8.44 -5.52
N LYS A 156 -21.33 9.68 -6.02
CA LYS A 156 -20.45 10.12 -7.13
C LYS A 156 -19.07 10.43 -6.57
N LEU A 157 -18.08 9.74 -7.08
CA LEU A 157 -16.68 9.92 -6.72
C LEU A 157 -15.91 10.38 -7.95
N TYR A 158 -15.10 11.43 -7.78
CA TYR A 158 -14.25 12.01 -8.81
C TYR A 158 -12.80 11.71 -8.49
N VAL A 159 -12.06 11.16 -9.45
CA VAL A 159 -10.61 10.97 -9.34
C VAL A 159 -9.93 12.31 -9.61
N VAL A 160 -9.24 12.84 -8.62
CA VAL A 160 -8.73 14.23 -8.63
C VAL A 160 -7.22 14.36 -8.69
N THR A 161 -6.48 13.26 -8.53
CA THR A 161 -5.01 13.28 -8.50
C THR A 161 -4.44 12.14 -9.36
N TRP A 162 -3.15 12.27 -9.70
CA TRP A 162 -2.38 11.24 -10.41
C TRP A 162 -2.20 9.92 -9.62
N ASN A 163 -2.38 9.97 -8.30
CA ASN A 163 -2.39 8.81 -7.39
C ASN A 163 -3.83 8.44 -6.98
N HIS A 164 -4.80 8.73 -7.84
CA HIS A 164 -6.19 8.31 -7.85
C HIS A 164 -7.02 8.66 -6.60
N MET A 165 -6.58 9.65 -5.81
CA MET A 165 -7.36 10.13 -4.66
C MET A 165 -8.75 10.61 -5.07
N LEU A 166 -9.73 10.37 -4.20
CA LEU A 166 -11.14 10.58 -4.48
C LEU A 166 -11.65 11.92 -3.94
N SER A 167 -12.73 12.43 -4.54
CA SER A 167 -13.42 13.66 -4.13
C SER A 167 -14.92 13.54 -4.36
N LEU A 168 -15.71 14.29 -3.58
CA LEU A 168 -17.15 14.52 -3.84
C LEU A 168 -17.42 15.66 -4.84
N PHE A 169 -16.37 16.41 -5.20
CA PHE A 169 -16.50 17.55 -6.10
C PHE A 169 -16.00 17.19 -7.49
N PRO A 170 -16.73 17.63 -8.53
CA PRO A 170 -16.33 17.37 -9.90
C PRO A 170 -14.97 18.00 -10.20
N GLU A 171 -14.15 17.26 -10.91
CA GLU A 171 -12.90 17.72 -11.51
C GLU A 171 -13.12 17.96 -13.00
N ASN A 172 -12.41 18.95 -13.56
CA ASN A 172 -12.49 19.25 -14.98
C ASN A 172 -12.03 18.06 -15.82
N ASP A 173 -12.65 17.88 -16.98
CA ASP A 173 -12.32 16.84 -17.97
C ASP A 173 -12.50 15.40 -17.49
N THR A 174 -13.25 15.18 -16.40
CA THR A 174 -13.63 13.82 -15.98
C THR A 174 -14.90 13.36 -16.67
N VAL A 175 -14.95 12.08 -17.00
CA VAL A 175 -16.13 11.41 -17.57
C VAL A 175 -16.55 10.26 -16.67
N GLN A 176 -17.82 9.93 -16.68
CA GLN A 176 -18.30 8.76 -15.95
C GLN A 176 -17.74 7.49 -16.59
N VAL A 177 -17.22 6.60 -15.75
CA VAL A 177 -16.61 5.33 -16.14
C VAL A 177 -17.39 4.15 -15.52
N PHE A 178 -17.31 3.00 -16.17
CA PHE A 178 -18.08 1.80 -15.80
C PHE A 178 -17.14 0.59 -15.70
N PRO A 179 -16.23 0.54 -14.72
CA PRO A 179 -15.38 -0.60 -14.52
C PRO A 179 -16.19 -1.85 -14.15
N GLU A 180 -15.67 -3.02 -14.49
CA GLU A 180 -16.28 -4.27 -14.06
C GLU A 180 -16.25 -4.36 -12.52
N MET A 181 -17.35 -4.86 -11.93
CA MET A 181 -17.46 -5.01 -10.48
C MET A 181 -17.69 -6.48 -10.13
N ARG A 182 -16.83 -7.03 -9.28
CA ARG A 182 -16.93 -8.42 -8.82
C ARG A 182 -16.51 -8.57 -7.36
N HIS A 183 -16.90 -9.70 -6.76
CA HIS A 183 -16.45 -10.05 -5.41
C HIS A 183 -14.93 -10.28 -5.38
N MET A 184 -14.26 -9.74 -4.37
CA MET A 184 -12.83 -9.94 -4.15
C MET A 184 -12.57 -11.39 -3.69
N THR A 185 -11.67 -12.07 -4.37
CA THR A 185 -11.22 -13.41 -3.96
C THR A 185 -10.05 -13.30 -2.97
N PRO A 186 -9.72 -14.40 -2.23
CA PRO A 186 -8.49 -14.42 -1.42
C PRO A 186 -7.22 -14.16 -2.23
N GLU A 187 -7.21 -14.62 -3.48
CA GLU A 187 -6.10 -14.44 -4.42
C GLU A 187 -5.93 -12.98 -4.80
N ASP A 188 -7.05 -12.27 -5.09
CA ASP A 188 -7.03 -10.82 -5.34
C ASP A 188 -6.49 -10.07 -4.12
N TYR A 189 -6.95 -10.42 -2.93
CA TYR A 189 -6.53 -9.80 -1.67
C TYR A 189 -5.01 -9.93 -1.45
N VAL A 190 -4.43 -11.07 -1.83
CA VAL A 190 -2.98 -11.29 -1.82
C VAL A 190 -2.29 -10.50 -2.93
N ALA A 191 -2.81 -10.57 -4.16
CA ALA A 191 -2.21 -9.94 -5.34
C ALA A 191 -2.12 -8.41 -5.22
N LEU A 192 -3.14 -7.79 -4.63
CA LEU A 192 -3.18 -6.35 -4.35
C LEU A 192 -2.33 -5.93 -3.13
N GLY A 193 -1.58 -6.85 -2.53
CA GLY A 193 -0.71 -6.55 -1.38
C GLY A 193 -1.44 -6.15 -0.11
N MET A 194 -2.75 -6.46 -0.01
CA MET A 194 -3.60 -6.09 1.14
C MET A 194 -3.40 -7.01 2.35
N VAL A 195 -2.68 -8.09 2.16
CA VAL A 195 -2.35 -9.05 3.22
C VAL A 195 -1.54 -8.39 4.31
N LYS A 196 -1.97 -8.54 5.55
CA LYS A 196 -1.16 -8.13 6.69
C LYS A 196 0.06 -9.04 6.80
N ARG A 197 1.25 -8.44 6.83
CA ARG A 197 2.49 -9.18 7.10
C ARG A 197 2.43 -9.79 8.50
N THR A 198 2.82 -11.05 8.61
CA THR A 198 2.88 -11.74 9.89
C THR A 198 3.80 -10.98 10.85
N LYS A 199 3.30 -10.68 12.04
CA LYS A 199 4.10 -10.07 13.11
C LYS A 199 4.78 -11.19 13.89
N TYR A 200 6.11 -11.09 14.02
CA TYR A 200 6.89 -11.93 14.92
C TYR A 200 7.02 -11.25 16.28
N SER A 201 6.93 -12.02 17.35
CA SER A 201 7.16 -11.52 18.71
C SER A 201 8.43 -12.12 19.28
N ILE A 202 9.39 -11.25 19.69
CA ILE A 202 10.58 -11.65 20.41
C ILE A 202 10.64 -10.82 21.69
N ALA A 203 10.66 -11.49 22.82
CA ALA A 203 10.65 -10.87 24.16
C ALA A 203 9.52 -9.84 24.36
N GLY A 204 8.33 -10.13 23.83
CA GLY A 204 7.13 -9.26 23.93
C GLY A 204 7.11 -8.06 22.96
N ILE A 205 8.13 -7.91 22.12
CA ILE A 205 8.17 -6.87 21.08
C ILE A 205 7.73 -7.47 19.75
N ALA A 206 6.68 -6.92 19.15
CA ALA A 206 6.19 -7.36 17.85
C ALA A 206 6.97 -6.69 16.71
N PHE A 207 7.46 -7.50 15.76
CA PHE A 207 8.14 -7.06 14.55
C PHE A 207 7.41 -7.57 13.31
N ASP A 208 7.33 -6.75 12.29
CA ASP A 208 7.02 -7.21 10.95
C ASP A 208 8.28 -7.79 10.25
N SER A 209 8.09 -8.45 9.11
CA SER A 209 9.19 -9.08 8.36
C SER A 209 10.25 -8.08 7.90
N LEU A 210 9.89 -6.83 7.59
CA LEU A 210 10.85 -5.79 7.19
C LEU A 210 11.68 -5.31 8.38
N THR A 211 11.04 -5.05 9.52
CA THR A 211 11.73 -4.65 10.76
C THR A 211 12.66 -5.78 11.23
N ALA A 212 12.18 -7.04 11.20
CA ALA A 212 13.02 -8.19 11.54
C ALA A 212 14.23 -8.30 10.60
N SER A 213 14.03 -8.13 9.29
CA SER A 213 15.10 -8.14 8.28
C SER A 213 16.13 -7.04 8.52
N LEU A 214 15.68 -5.82 8.83
CA LEU A 214 16.57 -4.70 9.16
C LEU A 214 17.42 -5.01 10.39
N VAL A 215 16.81 -5.47 11.47
CA VAL A 215 17.50 -5.82 12.71
C VAL A 215 18.57 -6.90 12.47
N VAL A 216 18.19 -7.99 11.76
CA VAL A 216 19.14 -9.08 11.45
C VAL A 216 20.29 -8.57 10.56
N THR A 217 20.00 -7.75 9.54
CA THR A 217 21.03 -7.19 8.66
C THR A 217 22.02 -6.31 9.45
N VAL A 218 21.52 -5.47 10.36
CA VAL A 218 22.38 -4.64 11.24
C VAL A 218 23.24 -5.51 12.15
N LEU A 219 22.66 -6.53 12.79
CA LEU A 219 23.40 -7.44 13.67
C LEU A 219 24.50 -8.20 12.91
N LEU A 220 24.23 -8.68 11.71
CA LEU A 220 25.24 -9.34 10.87
C LEU A 220 26.41 -8.40 10.54
N ASN A 221 26.13 -7.13 10.23
CA ASN A 221 27.17 -6.13 9.99
C ASN A 221 28.01 -5.83 11.25
N LEU A 222 27.39 -5.73 12.42
CA LEU A 222 28.11 -5.54 13.68
C LEU A 222 29.02 -6.74 13.98
N ILE A 223 28.54 -7.97 13.81
CA ILE A 223 29.34 -9.19 13.97
C ILE A 223 30.53 -9.16 13.01
N LEU A 224 30.29 -8.84 11.73
CA LEU A 224 31.34 -8.75 10.71
C LEU A 224 32.43 -7.73 11.10
N LEU A 225 32.02 -6.54 11.56
CA LEU A 225 32.97 -5.51 12.02
C LEU A 225 33.80 -5.97 13.20
N VAL A 226 33.22 -6.65 14.19
CA VAL A 226 33.95 -7.22 15.32
C VAL A 226 34.98 -8.27 14.86
N LEU A 227 34.57 -9.17 13.96
CA LEU A 227 35.47 -10.20 13.42
C LEU A 227 36.65 -9.60 12.62
N LEU A 228 36.36 -8.57 11.80
CA LEU A 228 37.39 -7.86 11.04
C LEU A 228 38.38 -7.14 11.97
N LYS A 229 37.88 -6.45 13.01
CA LYS A 229 38.74 -5.79 14.02
C LYS A 229 39.62 -6.80 14.74
N ARG A 230 39.07 -7.94 15.16
CA ARG A 230 39.82 -9.02 15.78
C ARG A 230 40.94 -9.55 14.87
N LYS A 231 40.62 -9.80 13.59
CA LYS A 231 41.60 -10.27 12.58
C LYS A 231 42.76 -9.27 12.37
N LEU A 232 42.45 -7.97 12.33
CA LEU A 232 43.46 -6.91 12.20
C LEU A 232 44.39 -6.85 13.41
N LEU A 233 43.86 -6.95 14.63
CA LEU A 233 44.63 -6.97 15.87
C LEU A 233 45.59 -8.18 15.94
N LEU A 234 45.09 -9.37 15.52
CA LEU A 234 45.94 -10.57 15.49
C LEU A 234 47.07 -10.47 14.45
N ARG A 235 46.82 -9.85 13.29
CA ARG A 235 47.83 -9.59 12.27
C ARG A 235 48.89 -8.59 12.76
N GLY A 236 48.49 -7.55 13.47
CA GLY A 236 49.41 -6.57 14.07
C GLY A 236 50.33 -7.21 15.10
N ARG A 237 49.81 -8.09 15.97
CA ARG A 237 50.61 -8.83 16.96
C ARG A 237 51.63 -9.74 16.28
N ARG A 238 51.26 -10.48 15.22
CA ARG A 238 52.20 -11.36 14.49
C ARG A 238 53.34 -10.59 13.83
N LYS A 239 53.08 -9.39 13.27
CA LYS A 239 54.14 -8.53 12.71
C LYS A 239 55.13 -8.04 13.77
N ASN A 240 54.65 -7.63 14.94
CA ASN A 240 55.51 -7.15 16.03
C ASN A 240 56.41 -8.24 16.62
N VAL A 241 55.94 -9.49 16.67
CA VAL A 241 56.77 -10.64 17.10
C VAL A 241 57.86 -10.93 16.06
N ARG A 242 57.52 -10.87 14.75
CA ARG A 242 58.48 -11.15 13.67
C ARG A 242 59.57 -10.08 13.52
N ASN A 243 59.32 -8.87 13.98
CA ASN A 243 60.32 -7.77 13.94
C ASN A 243 61.20 -7.71 15.20
N ARG A 244 61.00 -8.61 16.20
CA ARG A 244 61.76 -8.70 17.42
C ARG A 244 62.72 -9.92 17.46
N LEU A 245 62.57 -10.80 16.45
CA LEU A 245 63.51 -11.91 16.17
C LEU A 245 64.42 -11.57 15.00
#